data_581d3827697162a64afcb32e9e3a4955
#
_entry.id   581d3827697162a64afcb32e9e3a4955
#
_cell.length_a   1.000
_cell.length_b   1.000
_cell.length_c   1.000
_cell.angle_alpha   90.00
_cell.angle_beta   90.00
_cell.angle_gamma   90.00
#
_symmetry.space_group_name_H-M   'P 1'
#
loop_
_entity.id
_entity.type
_entity.pdbx_description
1 polymer ?
#
loop_
_entity_poly.entity_id
_entity_poly.type
_entity_poly.pdbx_seq_one_letter_code
_entity_poly.pdbx_strand_id
1 'polypeptide(L)'
;MKPFYIIYICLLFVGVSCTDVIEVDVPEAPPRLTIEASLDWEQGTSGSDQTILLSTSTPYFAEQKIAPVLGASVRVTNEDSGAEFIFEDQNNGEYTTSNFIPVIGDTYALEVIYNDERYTATETLVPVSDIVDVFQSTEGGEDKDALEVNVTFDDPADIENYYFLRFKSDGDLFPELYYIKDEFIDGNEFTIYYEKIEDEDDAIKEFQPGETVDIAFYGISKQYHDYLRLLVDQYENSGSPFSPTPVPLVGNCVNIDNPNTIAYGYFR
;
A
#
# COMPACT_ATOMS: atom_id res chain seq x y z
N MET A 1 -62.66 -22.77 -20.64
CA MET A 1 -61.62 -22.83 -19.55
C MET A 1 -61.32 -21.41 -19.15
N LYS A 2 -61.47 -21.09 -17.88
CA LYS A 2 -61.41 -19.69 -17.41
C LYS A 2 -59.96 -19.20 -17.42
N PRO A 3 -59.63 -17.99 -17.92
CA PRO A 3 -58.27 -17.46 -18.03
C PRO A 3 -57.52 -17.41 -16.69
N PHE A 4 -58.20 -17.52 -15.58
CA PHE A 4 -57.61 -17.55 -14.25
C PHE A 4 -56.65 -18.73 -13.99
N TYR A 5 -56.84 -19.88 -14.60
CA TYR A 5 -55.97 -21.04 -14.40
C TYR A 5 -54.60 -20.87 -15.12
N ILE A 6 -54.58 -20.11 -16.20
CA ILE A 6 -53.36 -19.83 -16.95
C ILE A 6 -52.43 -18.89 -16.15
N ILE A 7 -53.05 -17.91 -15.46
CA ILE A 7 -52.31 -16.98 -14.59
C ILE A 7 -51.70 -17.72 -13.39
N TYR A 8 -52.40 -18.69 -12.79
CA TYR A 8 -51.91 -19.49 -11.68
C TYR A 8 -50.75 -20.41 -12.12
N ILE A 9 -50.81 -20.97 -13.31
CA ILE A 9 -49.72 -21.82 -13.88
C ILE A 9 -48.51 -20.97 -14.19
N CYS A 10 -48.64 -19.77 -14.76
CA CYS A 10 -47.52 -18.86 -14.98
C CYS A 10 -46.86 -18.37 -13.68
N LEU A 11 -47.66 -18.14 -12.60
CA LEU A 11 -47.11 -17.74 -11.31
C LEU A 11 -46.30 -18.85 -10.62
N LEU A 12 -46.64 -20.13 -10.90
CA LEU A 12 -45.88 -21.27 -10.36
C LEU A 12 -44.50 -21.46 -11.02
N PHE A 13 -44.29 -20.96 -12.24
CA PHE A 13 -43.01 -21.06 -12.95
C PHE A 13 -42.02 -19.94 -12.58
N VAL A 14 -42.46 -18.87 -11.93
CA VAL A 14 -41.56 -17.74 -11.53
C VAL A 14 -40.77 -18.04 -10.25
N GLY A 15 -41.15 -19.11 -9.52
CA GLY A 15 -40.53 -19.45 -8.22
C GLY A 15 -39.32 -20.41 -8.28
N VAL A 16 -38.91 -20.88 -9.46
CA VAL A 16 -37.72 -21.76 -9.58
C VAL A 16 -36.55 -20.96 -10.06
N SER A 17 -36.06 -20.06 -9.21
CA SER A 17 -34.73 -19.50 -9.34
C SER A 17 -33.76 -20.52 -8.76
N CYS A 18 -33.14 -21.34 -9.61
CA CYS A 18 -31.98 -22.11 -9.20
C CYS A 18 -30.84 -21.16 -8.91
N THR A 19 -30.54 -20.96 -7.64
CA THR A 19 -29.24 -20.43 -7.22
C THR A 19 -28.29 -21.63 -7.06
N ASP A 20 -27.90 -22.22 -8.17
CA ASP A 20 -26.76 -23.13 -8.12
C ASP A 20 -25.51 -22.26 -7.87
N VAL A 21 -24.96 -22.38 -6.68
CA VAL A 21 -23.63 -21.87 -6.38
C VAL A 21 -22.65 -22.73 -7.19
N ILE A 22 -22.13 -22.17 -8.27
CA ILE A 22 -21.08 -22.84 -9.04
C ILE A 22 -19.82 -22.78 -8.15
N GLU A 23 -19.45 -23.91 -7.59
CA GLU A 23 -18.11 -24.07 -6.99
C GLU A 23 -17.08 -23.99 -8.14
N VAL A 24 -16.43 -22.86 -8.26
CA VAL A 24 -15.32 -22.68 -9.20
C VAL A 24 -14.06 -23.20 -8.52
N ASP A 25 -13.52 -24.29 -9.04
CA ASP A 25 -12.21 -24.80 -8.63
C ASP A 25 -11.13 -23.84 -9.17
N VAL A 26 -10.65 -22.94 -8.31
CA VAL A 26 -9.59 -21.99 -8.65
C VAL A 26 -8.26 -22.66 -8.35
N PRO A 27 -7.36 -22.80 -9.34
CA PRO A 27 -6.03 -23.33 -9.09
C PRO A 27 -5.31 -22.55 -7.99
N GLU A 28 -4.88 -23.21 -6.93
CA GLU A 28 -4.13 -22.62 -5.85
C GLU A 28 -2.63 -22.65 -6.16
N ALA A 29 -1.97 -21.50 -6.01
CA ALA A 29 -0.51 -21.44 -6.01
C ALA A 29 0.03 -21.73 -4.61
N PRO A 30 1.25 -22.27 -4.48
CA PRO A 30 1.90 -22.41 -3.18
C PRO A 30 1.98 -21.05 -2.47
N PRO A 31 1.76 -21.01 -1.14
CA PRO A 31 1.92 -19.78 -0.36
C PRO A 31 3.32 -19.17 -0.57
N ARG A 32 3.38 -17.86 -0.71
CA ARG A 32 4.63 -17.09 -0.88
C ARG A 32 4.81 -16.14 0.28
N LEU A 33 6.05 -15.97 0.69
CA LEU A 33 6.40 -14.98 1.70
C LEU A 33 6.04 -13.58 1.21
N THR A 34 5.38 -12.81 2.09
CA THR A 34 5.11 -11.38 1.91
C THR A 34 5.92 -10.62 2.95
N ILE A 35 6.71 -9.66 2.50
CA ILE A 35 7.59 -8.83 3.32
C ILE A 35 7.13 -7.38 3.18
N GLU A 36 6.57 -6.82 4.25
CA GLU A 36 6.19 -5.41 4.34
C GLU A 36 7.15 -4.74 5.32
N ALA A 37 8.22 -4.16 4.79
CA ALA A 37 9.31 -3.61 5.58
C ALA A 37 9.52 -2.14 5.21
N SER A 38 9.02 -1.24 6.06
CA SER A 38 9.20 0.20 5.94
C SER A 38 10.04 0.70 7.10
N LEU A 39 11.19 1.32 6.82
CA LEU A 39 12.02 2.00 7.82
C LEU A 39 11.66 3.49 7.80
N ASP A 40 10.55 3.82 8.46
CA ASP A 40 10.05 5.18 8.50
C ASP A 40 10.68 5.97 9.65
N TRP A 41 11.25 7.12 9.34
CA TRP A 41 11.76 8.05 10.34
C TRP A 41 10.94 9.33 10.32
N GLU A 42 10.05 9.45 11.30
CA GLU A 42 9.25 10.65 11.49
C GLU A 42 10.11 11.80 12.01
N GLN A 43 10.01 12.95 11.37
CA GLN A 43 10.74 14.15 11.75
C GLN A 43 10.49 14.55 13.21
N GLY A 44 11.57 14.82 13.93
CA GLY A 44 11.50 15.18 15.36
C GLY A 44 11.47 14.00 16.32
N THR A 45 11.43 12.75 15.82
CA THR A 45 11.56 11.52 16.63
C THR A 45 12.99 10.96 16.56
N SER A 46 13.27 9.93 17.39
CA SER A 46 14.53 9.19 17.29
C SER A 46 14.59 8.25 16.09
N GLY A 47 13.44 7.85 15.55
CA GLY A 47 13.32 6.81 14.53
C GLY A 47 13.76 5.41 15.01
N SER A 48 13.96 5.21 16.31
CA SER A 48 14.52 3.97 16.86
C SER A 48 13.56 2.79 16.85
N ASP A 49 12.27 3.06 16.93
CA ASP A 49 11.23 2.03 16.95
C ASP A 49 10.80 1.72 15.53
N GLN A 50 11.08 0.49 15.07
CA GLN A 50 10.74 0.05 13.72
C GLN A 50 10.01 -1.29 13.76
N THR A 51 9.12 -1.51 12.79
CA THR A 51 8.32 -2.73 12.66
C THR A 51 8.36 -3.25 11.23
N ILE A 52 8.60 -4.54 11.09
CA ILE A 52 8.53 -5.27 9.82
C ILE A 52 7.42 -6.31 9.96
N LEU A 53 6.54 -6.40 8.95
CA LEU A 53 5.46 -7.38 8.90
C LEU A 53 5.82 -8.51 7.96
N LEU A 54 5.69 -9.75 8.43
CA LEU A 54 5.88 -10.95 7.64
C LEU A 54 4.60 -11.79 7.65
N SER A 55 4.14 -12.11 6.46
CA SER A 55 3.00 -12.99 6.25
C SER A 55 3.23 -13.93 5.07
N THR A 56 2.31 -14.85 4.84
CA THR A 56 2.26 -15.60 3.57
C THR A 56 0.98 -15.27 2.81
N SER A 57 1.07 -15.32 1.48
CA SER A 57 -0.11 -15.23 0.64
C SER A 57 -1.08 -16.36 0.94
N THR A 58 -2.37 -16.06 0.88
CA THR A 58 -3.45 -17.02 1.13
C THR A 58 -4.27 -17.24 -0.14
N PRO A 59 -4.95 -18.39 -0.30
CA PRO A 59 -5.90 -18.61 -1.38
C PRO A 59 -6.97 -17.51 -1.41
N TYR A 60 -7.46 -17.19 -2.61
CA TYR A 60 -8.44 -16.11 -2.81
C TYR A 60 -9.71 -16.27 -1.95
N PHE A 61 -10.20 -17.51 -1.79
CA PHE A 61 -11.39 -17.82 -0.99
C PHE A 61 -11.09 -18.22 0.46
N ALA A 62 -9.84 -18.05 0.93
CA ALA A 62 -9.51 -18.34 2.31
C ALA A 62 -10.30 -17.44 3.28
N GLU A 63 -10.82 -18.01 4.36
CA GLU A 63 -11.48 -17.25 5.42
C GLU A 63 -10.50 -16.31 6.12
N GLN A 64 -9.28 -16.80 6.40
CA GLN A 64 -8.21 -16.02 6.95
C GLN A 64 -7.44 -15.34 5.81
N LYS A 65 -7.50 -14.03 5.74
CA LYS A 65 -6.87 -13.24 4.67
C LYS A 65 -5.38 -12.98 4.91
N ILE A 66 -4.92 -13.02 6.15
CA ILE A 66 -3.52 -12.81 6.55
C ILE A 66 -3.06 -14.03 7.32
N ALA A 67 -1.99 -14.68 6.85
CA ALA A 67 -1.34 -15.78 7.54
C ALA A 67 0.02 -15.31 8.07
N PRO A 68 0.14 -14.96 9.37
CA PRO A 68 1.38 -14.41 9.93
C PRO A 68 2.51 -15.44 9.86
N VAL A 69 3.72 -14.97 9.56
CA VAL A 69 4.94 -15.76 9.62
C VAL A 69 5.55 -15.62 11.01
N LEU A 70 5.84 -16.73 11.65
CA LEU A 70 6.45 -16.80 12.99
C LEU A 70 7.81 -17.51 12.91
N GLY A 71 8.73 -17.13 13.80
CA GLY A 71 10.02 -17.79 13.95
C GLY A 71 11.03 -17.49 12.83
N ALA A 72 10.79 -16.48 12.01
CA ALA A 72 11.80 -16.01 11.06
C ALA A 72 12.93 -15.27 11.79
N SER A 73 14.13 -15.25 11.21
CA SER A 73 15.18 -14.34 11.61
C SER A 73 15.13 -13.10 10.74
N VAL A 74 15.00 -11.93 11.34
CA VAL A 74 14.91 -10.64 10.63
C VAL A 74 16.01 -9.70 11.11
N ARG A 75 16.82 -9.20 10.18
CA ARG A 75 17.93 -8.30 10.45
C ARG A 75 18.00 -7.22 9.40
N VAL A 76 18.30 -6.00 9.83
CA VAL A 76 18.67 -4.89 8.96
C VAL A 76 20.12 -4.49 9.28
N THR A 77 20.91 -4.28 8.26
CA THR A 77 22.30 -3.82 8.38
C THR A 77 22.44 -2.50 7.65
N ASN A 78 22.98 -1.49 8.33
CA ASN A 78 23.44 -0.27 7.66
C ASN A 78 24.75 -0.59 6.95
N GLU A 79 24.76 -0.56 5.62
CA GLU A 79 25.93 -0.96 4.80
C GLU A 79 27.10 0.04 4.90
N ASP A 80 26.82 1.30 5.22
CA ASP A 80 27.83 2.35 5.31
C ASP A 80 28.60 2.28 6.64
N SER A 81 27.92 2.03 7.73
CA SER A 81 28.52 1.94 9.07
C SER A 81 28.82 0.52 9.53
N GLY A 82 28.15 -0.49 8.95
CA GLY A 82 28.19 -1.88 9.39
C GLY A 82 27.35 -2.15 10.66
N ALA A 83 26.54 -1.21 11.11
CA ALA A 83 25.66 -1.41 12.26
C ALA A 83 24.55 -2.42 11.94
N GLU A 84 24.29 -3.36 12.84
CA GLU A 84 23.25 -4.38 12.69
C GLU A 84 22.11 -4.14 13.68
N PHE A 85 20.88 -4.30 13.19
CA PHE A 85 19.63 -4.16 13.95
C PHE A 85 18.83 -5.46 13.83
N ILE A 86 18.64 -6.14 14.96
CA ILE A 86 17.85 -7.36 15.03
C ILE A 86 16.40 -6.99 15.32
N PHE A 87 15.49 -7.59 14.58
CA PHE A 87 14.05 -7.44 14.80
C PHE A 87 13.52 -8.69 15.48
N GLU A 88 12.89 -8.50 16.64
CA GLU A 88 12.39 -9.59 17.48
C GLU A 88 10.97 -9.98 17.09
N ASP A 89 10.71 -11.28 16.94
CA ASP A 89 9.39 -11.85 16.62
C ASP A 89 8.40 -11.61 17.78
N GLN A 90 7.30 -10.93 17.50
CA GLN A 90 6.21 -10.66 18.44
C GLN A 90 5.15 -11.78 18.49
N ASN A 91 5.37 -12.88 17.78
CA ASN A 91 4.46 -14.03 17.64
C ASN A 91 3.09 -13.71 17.00
N ASN A 92 3.03 -12.71 16.18
CA ASN A 92 1.82 -12.28 15.46
C ASN A 92 2.10 -11.90 14.00
N GLY A 93 3.35 -12.12 13.51
CA GLY A 93 3.84 -11.70 12.21
C GLY A 93 4.52 -10.33 12.21
N GLU A 94 4.50 -9.62 13.34
CA GLU A 94 5.28 -8.40 13.55
C GLU A 94 6.66 -8.76 14.09
N TYR A 95 7.67 -8.10 13.53
CA TYR A 95 9.06 -8.15 13.97
C TYR A 95 9.48 -6.73 14.32
N THR A 96 9.92 -6.50 15.57
CA THR A 96 10.16 -5.14 16.07
C THR A 96 11.58 -4.94 16.58
N THR A 97 12.07 -3.72 16.45
CA THR A 97 13.30 -3.26 17.10
C THR A 97 13.06 -1.89 17.76
N SER A 98 13.82 -1.55 18.81
CA SER A 98 13.77 -0.24 19.46
C SER A 98 15.13 0.45 19.51
N ASN A 99 16.09 -0.06 18.77
CA ASN A 99 17.46 0.47 18.75
C ASN A 99 17.95 0.80 17.34
N PHE A 100 17.05 0.94 16.36
CA PHE A 100 17.38 1.37 15.03
C PHE A 100 17.97 2.79 15.05
N ILE A 101 18.98 3.03 14.22
CA ILE A 101 19.61 4.33 14.07
C ILE A 101 19.49 4.74 12.62
N PRO A 102 18.49 5.60 12.29
CA PRO A 102 18.34 6.10 10.93
C PRO A 102 19.42 7.15 10.60
N VAL A 103 19.98 7.06 9.40
CA VAL A 103 20.89 8.05 8.83
C VAL A 103 20.48 8.34 7.39
N ILE A 104 20.09 9.58 7.12
CA ILE A 104 19.71 10.00 5.76
C ILE A 104 20.89 9.83 4.82
N GLY A 105 20.65 9.19 3.67
CA GLY A 105 21.65 8.92 2.65
C GLY A 105 22.35 7.58 2.80
N ASP A 106 22.26 6.93 3.97
CA ASP A 106 22.84 5.59 4.15
C ASP A 106 21.96 4.51 3.50
N THR A 107 22.62 3.44 3.06
CA THR A 107 21.97 2.27 2.49
C THR A 107 21.78 1.20 3.56
N TYR A 108 20.60 0.63 3.61
CA TYR A 108 20.23 -0.44 4.52
C TYR A 108 19.94 -1.72 3.76
N ALA A 109 20.50 -2.83 4.24
CA ALA A 109 20.27 -4.18 3.73
C ALA A 109 19.36 -4.96 4.69
N LEU A 110 18.21 -5.41 4.21
CA LEU A 110 17.34 -6.34 4.89
C LEU A 110 17.78 -7.78 4.62
N GLU A 111 17.80 -8.61 5.65
CA GLU A 111 17.91 -10.06 5.55
C GLU A 111 16.76 -10.70 6.32
N VAL A 112 15.98 -11.55 5.66
CA VAL A 112 14.97 -12.41 6.27
C VAL A 112 15.32 -13.85 6.00
N ILE A 113 15.40 -14.69 7.05
CA ILE A 113 15.57 -16.14 6.92
C ILE A 113 14.29 -16.81 7.42
N TYR A 114 13.63 -17.53 6.52
CA TYR A 114 12.39 -18.25 6.81
C TYR A 114 12.35 -19.57 6.05
N ASN A 115 12.03 -20.67 6.75
CA ASN A 115 12.02 -22.04 6.19
C ASN A 115 13.32 -22.41 5.47
N ASP A 116 14.48 -22.07 6.07
CA ASP A 116 15.82 -22.31 5.53
C ASP A 116 16.10 -21.58 4.19
N GLU A 117 15.24 -20.68 3.76
CA GLU A 117 15.45 -19.80 2.62
C GLU A 117 15.78 -18.38 3.07
N ARG A 118 16.70 -17.71 2.36
CA ARG A 118 17.17 -16.36 2.66
C ARG A 118 16.66 -15.38 1.61
N TYR A 119 16.01 -14.33 2.11
CA TYR A 119 15.52 -13.21 1.32
C TYR A 119 16.31 -11.97 1.67
N THR A 120 16.72 -11.21 0.65
CA THR A 120 17.49 -9.97 0.84
C THR A 120 16.90 -8.84 0.01
N ALA A 121 17.03 -7.62 0.53
CA ALA A 121 16.70 -6.40 -0.19
C ALA A 121 17.62 -5.28 0.29
N THR A 122 17.81 -4.26 -0.54
CA THR A 122 18.56 -3.04 -0.16
C THR A 122 17.75 -1.82 -0.54
N GLU A 123 17.80 -0.80 0.32
CA GLU A 123 17.18 0.49 0.06
C GLU A 123 17.96 1.61 0.74
N THR A 124 17.92 2.81 0.18
CA THR A 124 18.58 4.00 0.74
C THR A 124 17.54 4.87 1.45
N LEU A 125 17.85 5.29 2.68
CA LEU A 125 16.99 6.21 3.41
C LEU A 125 17.12 7.61 2.84
N VAL A 126 16.10 8.07 2.13
CA VAL A 126 16.09 9.37 1.46
C VAL A 126 15.37 10.44 2.31
N PRO A 127 15.76 11.72 2.17
CA PRO A 127 15.05 12.80 2.86
C PRO A 127 13.66 13.04 2.27
N VAL A 128 12.82 13.74 3.03
CA VAL A 128 11.57 14.33 2.57
C VAL A 128 11.63 15.84 2.76
N SER A 129 10.97 16.58 1.89
CA SER A 129 10.78 18.03 2.05
C SER A 129 9.85 18.36 3.22
N ASP A 130 10.03 19.51 3.84
CA ASP A 130 9.13 19.98 4.87
C ASP A 130 7.78 20.38 4.28
N ILE A 131 6.70 20.07 4.99
CA ILE A 131 5.38 20.62 4.68
C ILE A 131 5.38 22.10 5.07
N VAL A 132 5.11 22.97 4.09
CA VAL A 132 5.10 24.42 4.26
C VAL A 132 3.74 24.89 4.78
N ASP A 133 2.65 24.32 4.25
CA ASP A 133 1.28 24.69 4.64
C ASP A 133 0.31 23.54 4.47
N VAL A 134 -0.72 23.52 5.33
CA VAL A 134 -1.88 22.65 5.22
C VAL A 134 -3.13 23.48 5.39
N PHE A 135 -3.98 23.53 4.37
CA PHE A 135 -5.17 24.36 4.38
C PHE A 135 -6.34 23.70 3.67
N GLN A 136 -7.52 24.26 3.82
CA GLN A 136 -8.75 23.82 3.17
C GLN A 136 -9.17 24.83 2.10
N SER A 137 -9.66 24.35 0.97
CA SER A 137 -10.26 25.17 -0.07
C SER A 137 -11.33 24.40 -0.85
N THR A 138 -11.87 25.02 -1.87
CA THR A 138 -12.76 24.44 -2.87
C THR A 138 -12.32 24.82 -4.28
N GLU A 139 -11.07 25.26 -4.45
CA GLU A 139 -10.60 25.89 -5.68
C GLU A 139 -9.70 24.97 -6.55
N GLY A 140 -9.02 23.99 -5.93
CA GLY A 140 -8.04 23.12 -6.57
C GLY A 140 -8.64 21.86 -7.20
N GLY A 141 -9.71 21.33 -6.59
CA GLY A 141 -10.34 20.07 -6.94
C GLY A 141 -11.20 20.09 -8.21
N GLU A 142 -11.78 18.94 -8.50
CA GLU A 142 -12.66 18.75 -9.66
C GLU A 142 -14.06 19.33 -9.43
N ASP A 143 -14.60 19.20 -8.20
CA ASP A 143 -15.87 19.75 -7.79
C ASP A 143 -15.67 21.06 -7.03
N LYS A 144 -16.16 22.18 -7.60
CA LYS A 144 -16.04 23.52 -7.02
C LYS A 144 -16.86 23.74 -5.74
N ASP A 145 -17.78 22.84 -5.44
CA ASP A 145 -18.61 22.89 -4.24
C ASP A 145 -18.07 21.95 -3.15
N ALA A 146 -17.18 20.99 -3.50
CA ALA A 146 -16.58 20.06 -2.56
C ALA A 146 -15.40 20.66 -1.80
N LEU A 147 -15.30 20.33 -0.51
CA LEU A 147 -14.17 20.74 0.32
C LEU A 147 -12.97 19.82 0.04
N GLU A 148 -11.80 20.42 -0.05
CA GLU A 148 -10.52 19.73 -0.24
C GLU A 148 -9.54 20.06 0.87
N VAL A 149 -8.62 19.14 1.14
CA VAL A 149 -7.46 19.34 2.02
C VAL A 149 -6.22 19.47 1.16
N ASN A 150 -5.54 20.59 1.30
CA ASN A 150 -4.35 20.95 0.54
C ASN A 150 -3.09 20.79 1.38
N VAL A 151 -2.04 20.25 0.77
CA VAL A 151 -0.69 20.12 1.35
C VAL A 151 0.30 20.79 0.41
N THR A 152 1.01 21.79 0.91
CA THR A 152 2.03 22.52 0.17
C THR A 152 3.42 22.16 0.70
N PHE A 153 4.37 21.94 -0.19
CA PHE A 153 5.78 21.71 0.13
C PHE A 153 6.69 22.35 -0.92
N ASP A 154 7.93 22.63 -0.53
CA ASP A 154 8.98 23.12 -1.44
C ASP A 154 9.82 21.97 -1.92
N ASP A 155 9.96 21.81 -3.23
CA ASP A 155 10.85 20.83 -3.81
C ASP A 155 12.27 21.39 -3.98
N PRO A 156 13.35 20.67 -3.55
CA PRO A 156 14.72 21.13 -3.71
C PRO A 156 15.17 21.16 -5.18
N ALA A 157 15.68 22.26 -5.65
CA ALA A 157 16.13 22.42 -7.03
C ALA A 157 17.37 21.54 -7.36
N ASP A 158 17.42 21.07 -8.61
CA ASP A 158 18.54 20.30 -9.18
C ASP A 158 18.80 18.93 -8.50
N ILE A 159 17.82 18.39 -7.78
CA ILE A 159 17.88 17.06 -7.13
C ILE A 159 16.65 16.27 -7.54
N GLU A 160 16.82 15.14 -8.20
CA GLU A 160 15.71 14.27 -8.58
C GLU A 160 15.08 13.64 -7.33
N ASN A 161 13.86 14.04 -7.01
CA ASN A 161 13.11 13.63 -5.84
C ASN A 161 11.86 12.81 -6.22
N TYR A 162 11.50 11.92 -5.32
CA TYR A 162 10.27 11.12 -5.42
C TYR A 162 9.55 11.18 -4.09
N TYR A 163 8.25 11.40 -4.14
CA TYR A 163 7.41 11.58 -2.96
C TYR A 163 6.24 10.62 -2.95
N PHE A 164 5.82 10.29 -1.74
CA PHE A 164 4.63 9.51 -1.48
C PHE A 164 3.80 10.21 -0.41
N LEU A 165 2.56 10.56 -0.72
CA LEU A 165 1.62 11.10 0.25
C LEU A 165 0.49 10.11 0.46
N ARG A 166 0.06 10.05 1.71
CA ARG A 166 -1.08 9.27 2.14
C ARG A 166 -2.03 10.17 2.90
N PHE A 167 -3.27 10.24 2.44
CA PHE A 167 -4.37 10.88 3.14
C PHE A 167 -5.31 9.81 3.68
N LYS A 168 -5.67 9.89 4.95
CA LYS A 168 -6.60 8.96 5.60
C LYS A 168 -7.60 9.76 6.41
N SER A 169 -8.83 9.83 5.97
CA SER A 169 -9.90 10.47 6.71
C SER A 169 -10.57 9.48 7.66
N ASP A 170 -11.15 10.01 8.73
CA ASP A 170 -11.95 9.24 9.67
C ASP A 170 -13.11 8.54 8.93
N GLY A 171 -13.25 7.24 9.17
CA GLY A 171 -14.31 6.42 8.58
C GLY A 171 -14.02 5.88 7.18
N ASP A 172 -12.99 6.32 6.49
CA ASP A 172 -12.59 5.74 5.22
C ASP A 172 -12.01 4.33 5.42
N LEU A 173 -12.33 3.43 4.52
CA LEU A 173 -11.83 2.06 4.58
C LEU A 173 -10.34 2.02 4.21
N PHE A 174 -9.97 2.73 3.14
CA PHE A 174 -8.61 2.81 2.62
C PHE A 174 -8.12 4.26 2.60
N PRO A 175 -6.80 4.49 2.68
CA PRO A 175 -6.23 5.79 2.44
C PRO A 175 -6.21 6.13 0.95
N GLU A 176 -6.23 7.42 0.63
CA GLU A 176 -5.87 7.93 -0.69
C GLU A 176 -4.35 8.05 -0.81
N LEU A 177 -3.80 7.63 -1.95
CA LEU A 177 -2.37 7.50 -2.18
C LEU A 177 -1.92 8.33 -3.38
N TYR A 178 -0.95 9.23 -3.17
CA TYR A 178 -0.31 9.99 -4.23
C TYR A 178 1.17 9.64 -4.31
N TYR A 179 1.63 9.29 -5.50
CA TYR A 179 3.03 9.07 -5.81
C TYR A 179 3.48 10.11 -6.85
N ILE A 180 4.53 10.85 -6.54
CA ILE A 180 4.93 12.04 -7.28
C ILE A 180 6.40 11.93 -7.63
N LYS A 181 6.69 12.31 -8.88
CA LYS A 181 8.04 12.59 -9.37
C LYS A 181 8.17 14.10 -9.58
N ASP A 182 9.29 14.66 -9.23
CA ASP A 182 9.58 16.09 -9.32
C ASP A 182 9.71 16.67 -10.74
N GLU A 183 9.56 15.87 -11.78
CA GLU A 183 9.82 16.22 -13.19
C GLU A 183 9.24 17.59 -13.65
N PHE A 184 8.14 18.02 -13.02
CA PHE A 184 7.48 19.29 -13.34
C PHE A 184 7.45 20.28 -12.17
N ILE A 185 8.03 19.92 -11.03
CA ILE A 185 8.00 20.72 -9.81
C ILE A 185 9.39 21.08 -9.29
N ASP A 186 10.47 20.58 -9.93
CA ASP A 186 11.86 20.78 -9.53
C ASP A 186 12.17 22.24 -9.18
N GLY A 187 12.56 22.47 -7.93
CA GLY A 187 12.88 23.77 -7.37
C GLY A 187 11.69 24.71 -7.15
N ASN A 188 10.47 24.21 -7.13
CA ASN A 188 9.28 25.04 -6.96
C ASN A 188 8.44 24.57 -5.75
N GLU A 189 7.63 25.49 -5.25
CA GLU A 189 6.54 25.17 -4.35
C GLU A 189 5.44 24.41 -5.11
N PHE A 190 4.96 23.33 -4.52
CA PHE A 190 3.92 22.49 -5.09
C PHE A 190 2.83 22.19 -4.06
N THR A 191 1.57 22.25 -4.52
CA THR A 191 0.40 21.94 -3.68
C THR A 191 -0.33 20.75 -4.25
N ILE A 192 -0.60 19.76 -3.39
CA ILE A 192 -1.46 18.62 -3.67
C ILE A 192 -2.74 18.80 -2.89
N TYR A 193 -3.85 18.47 -3.52
CA TYR A 193 -5.14 18.44 -2.85
C TYR A 193 -5.69 17.01 -2.74
N TYR A 194 -6.43 16.77 -1.67
CA TYR A 194 -7.25 15.59 -1.48
C TYR A 194 -8.71 16.03 -1.37
N GLU A 195 -9.50 15.61 -2.35
CA GLU A 195 -10.93 15.85 -2.45
C GLU A 195 -11.65 14.52 -2.34
N LYS A 196 -12.76 14.48 -1.63
CA LYS A 196 -13.66 13.32 -1.61
C LYS A 196 -14.84 13.61 -2.52
N ILE A 197 -14.87 12.96 -3.68
CA ILE A 197 -16.02 12.99 -4.57
C ILE A 197 -17.01 11.94 -4.09
N GLU A 198 -18.27 12.33 -3.88
CA GLU A 198 -19.31 11.40 -3.42
C GLU A 198 -19.51 10.26 -4.42
N ASP A 199 -19.39 9.03 -3.92
CA ASP A 199 -19.69 7.81 -4.68
C ASP A 199 -20.57 6.89 -3.84
N GLU A 200 -21.81 6.71 -4.30
CA GLU A 200 -22.81 5.86 -3.61
C GLU A 200 -22.42 4.38 -3.66
N ASP A 201 -21.75 3.94 -4.72
CA ASP A 201 -21.38 2.53 -4.92
C ASP A 201 -20.23 2.13 -3.98
N ASP A 202 -19.25 3.04 -3.78
CA ASP A 202 -18.10 2.83 -2.88
C ASP A 202 -18.30 3.39 -1.47
N ALA A 203 -19.49 3.94 -1.16
CA ALA A 203 -19.84 4.56 0.11
C ALA A 203 -18.90 5.74 0.49
N ILE A 204 -18.27 6.37 -0.50
CA ILE A 204 -17.48 7.58 -0.32
C ILE A 204 -18.43 8.76 -0.12
N LYS A 205 -18.13 9.59 0.87
CA LYS A 205 -18.90 10.81 1.16
C LYS A 205 -17.95 11.99 1.18
N GLU A 206 -18.46 13.14 0.75
CA GLU A 206 -17.75 14.40 0.91
C GLU A 206 -17.34 14.66 2.36
N PHE A 207 -16.30 15.46 2.54
CA PHE A 207 -15.84 15.87 3.86
C PHE A 207 -16.95 16.55 4.67
N GLN A 208 -17.05 16.14 5.93
CA GLN A 208 -18.00 16.72 6.86
C GLN A 208 -17.28 17.59 7.92
N PRO A 209 -17.90 18.66 8.42
CA PRO A 209 -17.32 19.47 9.48
C PRO A 209 -16.99 18.64 10.73
N GLY A 210 -15.72 18.66 11.15
CA GLY A 210 -15.23 17.95 12.32
C GLY A 210 -14.55 16.61 12.01
N GLU A 211 -14.48 16.20 10.75
CA GLU A 211 -13.65 15.06 10.33
C GLU A 211 -12.17 15.38 10.51
N THR A 212 -11.39 14.35 10.82
CA THR A 212 -9.94 14.41 10.91
C THR A 212 -9.34 13.71 9.69
N VAL A 213 -8.34 14.32 9.08
CA VAL A 213 -7.54 13.73 8.01
C VAL A 213 -6.11 13.56 8.51
N ASP A 214 -5.66 12.33 8.59
CA ASP A 214 -4.25 12.00 8.82
C ASP A 214 -3.48 12.13 7.51
N ILE A 215 -2.43 12.94 7.53
CA ILE A 215 -1.57 13.20 6.38
C ILE A 215 -0.19 12.65 6.69
N ALA A 216 0.32 11.78 5.82
CA ALA A 216 1.68 11.28 5.92
C ALA A 216 2.42 11.56 4.61
N PHE A 217 3.56 12.26 4.70
CA PHE A 217 4.38 12.68 3.57
C PHE A 217 5.78 12.07 3.68
N TYR A 218 6.19 11.32 2.66
CA TYR A 218 7.43 10.56 2.63
C TYR A 218 8.29 10.94 1.43
N GLY A 219 9.60 11.05 1.65
CA GLY A 219 10.58 10.89 0.59
C GLY A 219 10.78 9.39 0.32
N ILE A 220 10.80 9.02 -0.94
CA ILE A 220 10.94 7.63 -1.36
C ILE A 220 11.97 7.49 -2.47
N SER A 221 12.52 6.29 -2.64
CA SER A 221 13.41 6.03 -3.77
C SER A 221 12.63 5.95 -5.09
N LYS A 222 13.33 6.19 -6.19
CA LYS A 222 12.79 5.97 -7.54
C LYS A 222 12.24 4.56 -7.70
N GLN A 223 12.94 3.56 -7.18
CA GLN A 223 12.56 2.17 -7.32
C GLN A 223 11.24 1.87 -6.59
N TYR A 224 11.06 2.43 -5.39
CA TYR A 224 9.80 2.29 -4.66
C TYR A 224 8.67 3.09 -5.33
N HIS A 225 8.94 4.28 -5.85
CA HIS A 225 7.97 5.05 -6.64
C HIS A 225 7.47 4.24 -7.85
N ASP A 226 8.36 3.62 -8.62
CA ASP A 226 7.98 2.80 -9.78
C ASP A 226 7.16 1.56 -9.36
N TYR A 227 7.48 0.96 -8.21
CA TYR A 227 6.70 -0.13 -7.63
C TYR A 227 5.30 0.32 -7.21
N LEU A 228 5.18 1.45 -6.49
CA LEU A 228 3.88 2.02 -6.08
C LEU A 228 3.01 2.34 -7.28
N ARG A 229 3.56 2.97 -8.30
CA ARG A 229 2.84 3.28 -9.54
C ARG A 229 2.22 2.02 -10.15
N LEU A 230 2.99 0.95 -10.26
CA LEU A 230 2.49 -0.32 -10.79
C LEU A 230 1.43 -0.96 -9.88
N LEU A 231 1.57 -0.84 -8.56
CA LEU A 231 0.61 -1.35 -7.58
C LEU A 231 -0.73 -0.62 -7.70
N VAL A 232 -0.71 0.71 -7.70
CA VAL A 232 -1.90 1.55 -7.80
C VAL A 232 -2.56 1.39 -9.17
N ASP A 233 -1.80 1.45 -10.27
CA ASP A 233 -2.30 1.24 -11.63
C ASP A 233 -3.04 -0.10 -11.77
N GLN A 234 -2.55 -1.16 -11.14
CA GLN A 234 -3.21 -2.47 -11.18
C GLN A 234 -4.46 -2.53 -10.29
N TYR A 235 -4.44 -1.85 -9.15
CA TYR A 235 -5.59 -1.77 -8.25
C TYR A 235 -6.75 -1.01 -8.90
N GLU A 236 -6.52 0.19 -9.41
CA GLU A 236 -7.51 1.06 -10.04
C GLU A 236 -8.10 0.44 -11.32
N ASN A 237 -7.27 -0.24 -12.10
CA ASN A 237 -7.71 -0.90 -13.32
C ASN A 237 -8.26 -2.31 -13.10
N SER A 238 -8.32 -2.80 -11.86
CA SER A 238 -8.84 -4.13 -11.55
C SER A 238 -10.34 -4.21 -11.85
N GLY A 239 -10.74 -5.25 -12.60
CA GLY A 239 -12.16 -5.51 -12.91
C GLY A 239 -12.71 -4.85 -14.17
N SER A 240 -11.99 -3.97 -14.84
CA SER A 240 -12.40 -3.44 -16.13
C SER A 240 -12.14 -4.44 -17.26
N PRO A 241 -13.10 -4.71 -18.16
CA PRO A 241 -12.90 -5.61 -19.30
C PRO A 241 -11.90 -5.06 -20.34
N PHE A 242 -11.49 -3.81 -20.22
CA PHE A 242 -10.53 -3.14 -21.08
C PHE A 242 -9.18 -2.92 -20.40
N SER A 243 -9.00 -3.44 -19.17
CA SER A 243 -7.74 -3.35 -18.46
C SER A 243 -6.61 -4.05 -19.20
N PRO A 244 -5.40 -3.49 -19.19
CA PRO A 244 -4.24 -4.21 -19.68
C PRO A 244 -4.03 -5.49 -18.90
N THR A 245 -3.39 -6.48 -19.51
CA THR A 245 -3.05 -7.72 -18.80
C THR A 245 -2.17 -7.38 -17.59
N PRO A 246 -2.54 -7.82 -16.38
CA PRO A 246 -1.74 -7.56 -15.19
C PRO A 246 -0.31 -8.06 -15.36
N VAL A 247 0.66 -7.24 -15.05
CA VAL A 247 2.07 -7.64 -14.99
C VAL A 247 2.38 -8.12 -13.56
N PRO A 248 3.29 -9.08 -13.37
CA PRO A 248 3.70 -9.49 -12.04
C PRO A 248 4.25 -8.29 -11.26
N LEU A 249 3.63 -7.98 -10.13
CA LEU A 249 4.15 -6.98 -9.19
C LEU A 249 5.26 -7.66 -8.36
N VAL A 250 6.50 -7.31 -8.65
CA VAL A 250 7.67 -7.86 -7.96
C VAL A 250 8.31 -6.73 -7.16
N GLY A 251 8.43 -6.93 -5.83
CA GLY A 251 9.16 -6.02 -4.96
C GLY A 251 10.68 -6.18 -5.10
N ASN A 252 11.42 -5.54 -4.19
CA ASN A 252 12.88 -5.62 -4.18
C ASN A 252 13.44 -6.77 -3.32
N CYS A 253 12.58 -7.55 -2.64
CA CYS A 253 13.01 -8.69 -1.83
C CYS A 253 13.28 -9.92 -2.68
N VAL A 254 14.54 -10.35 -2.75
CA VAL A 254 14.98 -11.46 -3.60
C VAL A 254 15.31 -12.68 -2.75
N ASN A 255 14.76 -13.84 -3.10
CA ASN A 255 15.17 -15.12 -2.52
C ASN A 255 16.49 -15.56 -3.17
N ILE A 256 17.58 -15.54 -2.40
CA ILE A 256 18.92 -15.85 -2.92
C ILE A 256 19.22 -17.35 -2.97
N ASP A 257 18.52 -18.17 -2.17
CA ASP A 257 18.69 -19.61 -2.16
C ASP A 257 17.81 -20.29 -3.24
N ASN A 258 16.67 -19.66 -3.59
CA ASN A 258 15.76 -20.14 -4.62
C ASN A 258 15.20 -18.98 -5.48
N PRO A 259 15.95 -18.49 -6.47
CA PRO A 259 15.55 -17.33 -7.28
C PRO A 259 14.24 -17.48 -8.07
N ASN A 260 13.70 -18.70 -8.18
CA ASN A 260 12.40 -18.93 -8.81
C ASN A 260 11.21 -18.71 -7.85
N THR A 261 11.47 -18.61 -6.55
CA THR A 261 10.46 -18.33 -5.52
C THR A 261 10.47 -16.83 -5.25
N ILE A 262 9.46 -16.13 -5.78
CA ILE A 262 9.30 -14.69 -5.61
C ILE A 262 8.68 -14.42 -4.24
N ALA A 263 9.24 -13.49 -3.46
CA ALA A 263 8.56 -12.87 -2.34
C ALA A 263 7.68 -11.71 -2.84
N TYR A 264 6.58 -11.46 -2.13
CA TYR A 264 5.75 -10.28 -2.32
C TYR A 264 6.12 -9.18 -1.34
N GLY A 265 5.64 -7.97 -1.59
CA GLY A 265 5.90 -6.82 -0.74
C GLY A 265 7.18 -6.08 -1.12
N TYR A 266 7.63 -5.21 -0.24
CA TYR A 266 8.76 -4.32 -0.51
C TYR A 266 9.48 -3.93 0.78
N PHE A 267 10.79 -3.68 0.67
CA PHE A 267 11.63 -3.06 1.69
C PHE A 267 11.98 -1.64 1.26
N ARG A 268 11.58 -0.64 2.04
CA ARG A 268 11.84 0.78 1.80
C ARG A 268 12.29 1.53 3.05
#